data_a5bf25acb53d886d2dda01ef27090bc3
#
_entry.id   a5bf25acb53d886d2dda01ef27090bc3
#
_cell.length_a   1.000
_cell.length_b   1.000
_cell.length_c   1.000
_cell.angle_alpha   90.00
_cell.angle_beta   90.00
_cell.angle_gamma   90.00
#
_symmetry.space_group_name_H-M   'P 1'
#
loop_
_entity.id
_entity.type
_entity.pdbx_description
1 polymer ?
#
loop_
_entity_poly.entity_id
_entity_poly.type
_entity_poly.pdbx_seq_one_letter_code
_entity_poly.pdbx_strand_id
1 'polypeptide(L)'
;NLAKKYPNLIVDNSHSFFCKPLGLASFNSLRKFFNVQNGAYLFTSKQLEQVFDVDKIELQPVSMQENYEKFLKNELFLDSQKQIKAISPKVEKMMNDIDFEAESIKRVRIFKQYEKVLKNFNNIQLDLNSGDIPYCYPFSPNSEIIKRKLWSKNLVLLQLWKNFPKSFIESEFLNDTIALPLDNAEYAEKIIEIIN
;
A
#
# COMPACT_ATOMS: atom_id res chain seq x y z
N ASN A 1 -19.17 0.95 15.58
CA ASN A 1 -17.92 0.20 15.67
C ASN A 1 -18.18 -1.27 15.36
N LEU A 2 -17.74 -1.73 14.17
CA LEU A 2 -17.97 -3.10 13.66
C LEU A 2 -17.40 -4.17 14.59
N ALA A 3 -16.23 -3.94 15.19
CA ALA A 3 -15.61 -4.92 16.10
C ALA A 3 -16.43 -5.20 17.36
N LYS A 4 -17.22 -4.21 17.82
CA LYS A 4 -18.17 -4.44 18.94
C LYS A 4 -19.41 -5.22 18.50
N LYS A 5 -19.84 -5.06 17.24
CA LYS A 5 -21.02 -5.72 16.70
C LYS A 5 -20.74 -7.17 16.28
N TYR A 6 -19.52 -7.42 15.78
CA TYR A 6 -19.12 -8.72 15.24
C TYR A 6 -17.90 -9.26 15.99
N PRO A 7 -18.08 -10.16 16.99
CA PRO A 7 -16.99 -10.65 17.83
C PRO A 7 -15.95 -11.48 17.08
N ASN A 8 -16.31 -12.06 15.94
CA ASN A 8 -15.41 -12.85 15.09
C ASN A 8 -14.85 -12.05 13.89
N LEU A 9 -14.86 -10.72 13.99
CA LEU A 9 -14.33 -9.87 12.92
C LEU A 9 -12.83 -10.10 12.72
N ILE A 10 -12.44 -10.35 11.49
CA ILE A 10 -11.03 -10.33 11.03
C ILE A 10 -10.86 -9.09 10.17
N VAL A 11 -9.83 -8.30 10.46
CA VAL A 11 -9.57 -7.04 9.75
C VAL A 11 -8.34 -7.18 8.86
N ASP A 12 -8.53 -6.93 7.57
CA ASP A 12 -7.43 -6.83 6.60
C ASP A 12 -6.85 -5.41 6.61
N ASN A 13 -5.68 -5.26 7.23
CA ASN A 13 -4.89 -4.04 7.27
C ASN A 13 -3.75 -4.06 6.24
N SER A 14 -3.87 -4.80 5.14
CA SER A 14 -2.81 -4.89 4.11
C SER A 14 -2.42 -3.53 3.52
N HIS A 15 -3.35 -2.58 3.46
CA HIS A 15 -3.12 -1.20 3.05
C HIS A 15 -3.12 -0.19 4.22
N SER A 16 -3.01 -0.68 5.46
CA SER A 16 -3.12 0.13 6.68
C SER A 16 -2.15 -0.35 7.76
N PHE A 17 -0.87 -0.51 7.41
CA PHE A 17 0.15 -1.09 8.29
C PHE A 17 0.22 -0.41 9.66
N PHE A 18 0.10 0.91 9.71
CA PHE A 18 0.22 1.71 10.93
C PHE A 18 -1.08 1.79 11.76
N CYS A 19 -2.17 1.19 11.29
CA CYS A 19 -3.42 1.15 12.04
C CYS A 19 -3.33 0.20 13.24
N LYS A 20 -4.00 0.58 14.33
CA LYS A 20 -4.12 -0.31 15.50
C LYS A 20 -4.88 -1.57 15.13
N PRO A 21 -4.41 -2.74 15.60
CA PRO A 21 -5.13 -4.00 15.42
C PRO A 21 -6.55 -3.93 16.03
N LEU A 22 -7.54 -4.47 15.32
CA LEU A 22 -8.94 -4.52 15.75
C LEU A 22 -9.54 -5.89 15.46
N GLY A 23 -10.67 -6.20 16.16
CA GLY A 23 -11.40 -7.44 15.98
C GLY A 23 -10.78 -8.63 16.70
N LEU A 24 -11.18 -9.84 16.31
CA LEU A 24 -10.61 -11.10 16.81
C LEU A 24 -9.18 -11.26 16.35
N ALA A 25 -8.93 -10.89 15.09
CA ALA A 25 -7.61 -10.86 14.49
C ALA A 25 -7.53 -9.73 13.45
N SER A 26 -6.33 -9.27 13.20
CA SER A 26 -6.02 -8.41 12.06
C SER A 26 -4.65 -8.78 11.49
N PHE A 27 -4.47 -8.56 10.20
CA PHE A 27 -3.19 -8.80 9.55
C PHE A 27 -2.84 -7.65 8.61
N ASN A 28 -1.55 -7.50 8.32
CA ASN A 28 -1.05 -6.51 7.38
C ASN A 28 -0.16 -7.16 6.32
N SER A 29 0.37 -6.36 5.40
CA SER A 29 1.32 -6.80 4.38
C SER A 29 2.56 -5.91 4.43
N LEU A 30 3.72 -6.49 4.75
CA LEU A 30 4.97 -5.75 4.94
C LEU A 30 5.47 -5.13 3.63
N ARG A 31 5.49 -5.90 2.54
CA ARG A 31 5.97 -5.49 1.22
C ARG A 31 5.21 -4.31 0.59
N LYS A 32 4.02 -4.01 1.08
CA LYS A 32 3.25 -2.85 0.61
C LYS A 32 3.71 -1.52 1.19
N PHE A 33 4.43 -1.58 2.30
CA PHE A 33 4.91 -0.38 3.00
C PHE A 33 6.43 -0.27 3.02
N PHE A 34 7.13 -1.41 2.94
CA PHE A 34 8.58 -1.49 3.13
C PHE A 34 9.23 -2.25 1.98
N ASN A 35 10.50 -1.98 1.76
CA ASN A 35 11.28 -2.66 0.72
C ASN A 35 11.71 -4.07 1.17
N VAL A 36 10.73 -4.93 1.40
CA VAL A 36 10.90 -6.36 1.70
C VAL A 36 10.17 -7.20 0.66
N GLN A 37 10.62 -8.43 0.45
CA GLN A 37 10.10 -9.27 -0.63
C GLN A 37 8.73 -9.88 -0.32
N ASN A 38 8.40 -10.14 0.94
CA ASN A 38 7.19 -10.79 1.41
C ASN A 38 6.96 -10.51 2.90
N GLY A 39 6.02 -11.23 3.51
CA GLY A 39 5.76 -11.21 4.94
C GLY A 39 4.52 -10.42 5.32
N ALA A 40 3.98 -10.81 6.47
CA ALA A 40 2.85 -10.19 7.13
C ALA A 40 2.99 -10.34 8.64
N TYR A 41 2.40 -9.42 9.40
CA TYR A 41 2.15 -9.62 10.83
C TYR A 41 0.70 -9.97 11.04
N LEU A 42 0.46 -10.98 11.85
CA LEU A 42 -0.85 -11.36 12.36
C LEU A 42 -0.95 -10.94 13.83
N PHE A 43 -1.97 -10.16 14.11
CA PHE A 43 -2.33 -9.72 15.46
C PHE A 43 -3.60 -10.47 15.88
N THR A 44 -3.53 -11.21 16.97
CA THR A 44 -4.69 -11.93 17.51
C THR A 44 -4.62 -11.99 19.03
N SER A 45 -5.80 -11.99 19.67
CA SER A 45 -5.92 -12.18 21.11
C SER A 45 -5.84 -13.66 21.52
N LYS A 46 -5.89 -14.60 20.56
CA LYS A 46 -5.81 -16.02 20.79
C LYS A 46 -4.43 -16.55 20.54
N GLN A 47 -3.94 -17.41 21.42
CA GLN A 47 -2.70 -18.14 21.16
C GLN A 47 -2.91 -19.11 19.99
N LEU A 48 -1.97 -19.09 19.04
CA LEU A 48 -1.95 -20.07 17.95
C LEU A 48 -1.20 -21.31 18.44
N GLU A 49 -1.84 -22.45 18.33
CA GLU A 49 -1.23 -23.75 18.67
C GLU A 49 -0.41 -24.32 17.52
N GLN A 50 -0.70 -23.86 16.30
CA GLN A 50 -0.01 -24.34 15.10
C GLN A 50 1.39 -23.74 15.01
N VAL A 51 2.38 -24.61 14.78
CA VAL A 51 3.74 -24.24 14.42
C VAL A 51 3.82 -24.19 12.88
N PHE A 52 4.31 -23.09 12.35
CA PHE A 52 4.48 -22.89 10.91
C PHE A 52 5.93 -23.14 10.51
N ASP A 53 6.12 -23.76 9.35
CA ASP A 53 7.43 -23.84 8.72
C ASP A 53 7.95 -22.44 8.41
N VAL A 54 9.25 -22.23 8.57
CA VAL A 54 9.90 -20.96 8.22
C VAL A 54 9.98 -20.81 6.71
N ASP A 55 9.61 -19.64 6.21
CA ASP A 55 9.75 -19.33 4.78
C ASP A 55 11.22 -19.31 4.36
N LYS A 56 11.52 -20.01 3.27
CA LYS A 56 12.85 -20.12 2.67
C LYS A 56 12.92 -19.42 1.31
N ILE A 57 11.89 -18.68 0.93
CA ILE A 57 11.83 -17.98 -0.34
C ILE A 57 12.83 -16.81 -0.32
N GLU A 58 13.76 -16.83 -1.25
CA GLU A 58 14.77 -15.78 -1.44
C GLU A 58 14.47 -14.92 -2.67
N LEU A 59 13.38 -14.19 -2.63
CA LEU A 59 13.14 -13.13 -3.60
C LEU A 59 14.00 -11.91 -3.28
N GLN A 60 14.42 -11.19 -4.31
CA GLN A 60 14.99 -9.87 -4.12
C GLN A 60 13.87 -8.84 -4.18
N PRO A 61 13.76 -7.95 -3.19
CA PRO A 61 12.83 -6.84 -3.27
C PRO A 61 13.09 -6.06 -4.55
N VAL A 62 12.04 -5.68 -5.22
CA VAL A 62 12.11 -4.79 -6.38
C VAL A 62 10.85 -3.94 -6.40
N SER A 63 11.01 -2.66 -6.52
CA SER A 63 9.85 -1.78 -6.65
C SER A 63 9.27 -1.87 -8.07
N MET A 64 7.98 -1.62 -8.16
CA MET A 64 7.27 -1.57 -9.43
C MET A 64 7.87 -0.50 -10.36
N GLN A 65 8.37 0.60 -9.81
CA GLN A 65 8.98 1.72 -10.54
C GLN A 65 10.36 1.39 -11.10
N GLU A 66 11.12 0.54 -10.38
CA GLU A 66 12.47 0.16 -10.81
C GLU A 66 12.45 -0.89 -11.92
N ASN A 67 11.62 -1.93 -11.77
CA ASN A 67 11.51 -3.00 -12.75
C ASN A 67 10.14 -3.68 -12.68
N TYR A 68 9.22 -3.20 -13.50
CA TYR A 68 7.84 -3.69 -13.52
C TYR A 68 7.72 -5.18 -13.85
N GLU A 69 8.48 -5.69 -14.80
CA GLU A 69 8.41 -7.11 -15.18
C GLU A 69 8.86 -8.04 -14.06
N LYS A 70 9.95 -7.68 -13.39
CA LYS A 70 10.46 -8.46 -12.25
C LYS A 70 9.52 -8.36 -11.06
N PHE A 71 8.98 -7.17 -10.80
CA PHE A 71 7.94 -6.96 -9.80
C PHE A 71 6.74 -7.88 -10.07
N LEU A 72 6.19 -7.87 -11.28
CA LEU A 72 5.04 -8.70 -11.64
C LEU A 72 5.32 -10.20 -11.51
N LYS A 73 6.51 -10.65 -11.89
CA LYS A 73 6.92 -12.06 -11.70
C LYS A 73 6.96 -12.45 -10.23
N ASN A 74 7.46 -11.56 -9.36
CA ASN A 74 7.47 -11.79 -7.92
C ASN A 74 6.04 -11.86 -7.35
N GLU A 75 5.13 -10.97 -7.77
CA GLU A 75 3.72 -11.00 -7.36
C GLU A 75 3.05 -12.30 -7.74
N LEU A 76 3.15 -12.71 -9.01
CA LEU A 76 2.58 -13.97 -9.51
C LEU A 76 3.14 -15.19 -8.78
N PHE A 77 4.43 -15.17 -8.47
CA PHE A 77 5.05 -16.24 -7.68
C PHE A 77 4.49 -16.28 -6.26
N LEU A 78 4.38 -15.13 -5.56
CA LEU A 78 3.80 -15.08 -4.22
C LEU A 78 2.33 -15.52 -4.20
N ASP A 79 1.55 -15.10 -5.18
CA ASP A 79 0.14 -15.50 -5.32
C ASP A 79 -0.03 -17.01 -5.55
N SER A 80 0.98 -17.68 -6.13
CA SER A 80 0.98 -19.13 -6.31
C SER A 80 1.21 -19.93 -5.03
N GLN A 81 1.74 -19.27 -3.97
CA GLN A 81 2.03 -19.92 -2.69
C GLN A 81 0.75 -20.16 -1.91
N LYS A 82 0.44 -21.43 -1.64
CA LYS A 82 -0.81 -21.83 -0.94
C LYS A 82 -0.64 -22.08 0.55
N GLN A 83 0.60 -22.21 1.01
CA GLN A 83 0.90 -22.53 2.40
C GLN A 83 1.26 -21.26 3.18
N ILE A 84 0.64 -21.13 4.37
CA ILE A 84 1.05 -20.11 5.34
C ILE A 84 2.35 -20.57 5.99
N LYS A 85 3.35 -19.68 6.04
CA LYS A 85 4.65 -19.92 6.63
C LYS A 85 5.01 -18.81 7.59
N ALA A 86 5.87 -19.10 8.54
CA ALA A 86 6.48 -18.08 9.38
C ALA A 86 7.43 -17.22 8.54
N ILE A 87 7.56 -15.95 8.91
CA ILE A 87 8.45 -14.99 8.26
C ILE A 87 9.90 -15.51 8.27
N SER A 88 10.65 -15.28 7.19
CA SER A 88 12.06 -15.67 7.13
C SER A 88 12.92 -14.80 8.05
N PRO A 89 14.01 -15.34 8.64
CA PRO A 89 14.93 -14.56 9.46
C PRO A 89 15.51 -13.34 8.74
N LYS A 90 15.67 -13.43 7.42
CA LYS A 90 16.13 -12.33 6.59
C LYS A 90 15.13 -11.16 6.58
N VAL A 91 13.85 -11.46 6.35
CA VAL A 91 12.81 -10.42 6.35
C VAL A 91 12.60 -9.88 7.75
N GLU A 92 12.62 -10.72 8.77
CA GLU A 92 12.55 -10.30 10.18
C GLU A 92 13.66 -9.31 10.52
N LYS A 93 14.91 -9.62 10.15
CA LYS A 93 16.04 -8.71 10.34
C LYS A 93 15.81 -7.38 9.60
N MET A 94 15.41 -7.42 8.33
CA MET A 94 15.12 -6.20 7.56
C MET A 94 14.06 -5.34 8.25
N MET A 95 13.01 -5.95 8.80
CA MET A 95 11.95 -5.23 9.51
C MET A 95 12.44 -4.62 10.83
N ASN A 96 13.34 -5.30 11.55
CA ASN A 96 13.94 -4.79 12.78
C ASN A 96 14.86 -3.58 12.54
N ASP A 97 15.43 -3.45 11.35
CA ASP A 97 16.28 -2.33 10.95
C ASP A 97 15.48 -1.10 10.47
N ILE A 98 14.14 -1.19 10.36
CA ILE A 98 13.29 -0.09 9.89
C ILE A 98 12.93 0.85 11.04
N ASP A 99 13.20 2.13 10.86
CA ASP A 99 12.66 3.21 11.69
C ASP A 99 11.22 3.52 11.25
N PHE A 100 10.23 2.92 11.93
CA PHE A 100 8.82 3.10 11.63
C PHE A 100 8.33 4.53 11.85
N GLU A 101 8.93 5.28 12.77
CA GLU A 101 8.58 6.67 13.01
C GLU A 101 9.03 7.54 11.83
N ALA A 102 10.29 7.42 11.42
CA ALA A 102 10.81 8.11 10.25
C ALA A 102 10.02 7.78 8.97
N GLU A 103 9.64 6.50 8.79
CA GLU A 103 8.83 6.06 7.65
C GLU A 103 7.42 6.69 7.66
N SER A 104 6.79 6.75 8.83
CA SER A 104 5.46 7.38 8.98
C SER A 104 5.51 8.88 8.68
N ILE A 105 6.51 9.59 9.22
CA ILE A 105 6.73 11.02 8.97
C ILE A 105 6.96 11.28 7.47
N LYS A 106 7.78 10.47 6.82
CA LYS A 106 8.05 10.56 5.37
C LYS A 106 6.77 10.46 4.56
N ARG A 107 5.91 9.46 4.84
CA ARG A 107 4.65 9.25 4.12
C ARG A 107 3.69 10.43 4.25
N VAL A 108 3.51 10.92 5.47
CA VAL A 108 2.66 12.10 5.72
C VAL A 108 3.21 13.34 5.02
N ARG A 109 4.54 13.52 5.03
CA ARG A 109 5.19 14.65 4.34
C ARG A 109 4.94 14.60 2.83
N ILE A 110 5.15 13.45 2.19
CA ILE A 110 4.95 13.29 0.74
C ILE A 110 3.46 13.46 0.40
N PHE A 111 2.54 12.93 1.20
CA PHE A 111 1.11 13.15 1.02
C PHE A 111 0.77 14.63 1.00
N LYS A 112 1.28 15.40 1.99
CA LYS A 112 1.06 16.86 2.04
C LYS A 112 1.69 17.62 0.88
N GLN A 113 2.82 17.14 0.34
CA GLN A 113 3.42 17.70 -0.87
C GLN A 113 2.50 17.52 -2.08
N TYR A 114 1.97 16.30 -2.29
CA TYR A 114 0.97 16.05 -3.33
C TYR A 114 -0.28 16.89 -3.13
N GLU A 115 -0.84 16.91 -1.92
CA GLU A 115 -2.06 17.67 -1.61
C GLU A 115 -1.89 19.16 -1.93
N LYS A 116 -0.77 19.75 -1.56
CA LYS A 116 -0.46 21.15 -1.84
C LYS A 116 -0.50 21.49 -3.34
N VAL A 117 -0.02 20.59 -4.18
CA VAL A 117 0.12 20.83 -5.64
C VAL A 117 -1.07 20.30 -6.42
N LEU A 118 -1.56 19.10 -6.07
CA LEU A 118 -2.51 18.35 -6.89
C LEU A 118 -3.97 18.55 -6.47
N LYS A 119 -4.24 19.15 -5.31
CA LYS A 119 -5.60 19.32 -4.79
C LYS A 119 -6.59 19.87 -5.81
N ASN A 120 -6.21 20.91 -6.54
CA ASN A 120 -7.10 21.57 -7.52
C ASN A 120 -7.30 20.75 -8.82
N PHE A 121 -6.49 19.70 -9.00
CA PHE A 121 -6.56 18.80 -10.15
C PHE A 121 -7.14 17.42 -9.80
N ASN A 122 -7.49 17.21 -8.52
CA ASN A 122 -7.96 15.95 -8.00
C ASN A 122 -9.48 16.00 -7.77
N ASN A 123 -10.21 15.03 -8.33
CA ASN A 123 -11.64 14.87 -8.06
C ASN A 123 -11.89 14.34 -6.63
N ILE A 124 -10.88 13.74 -5.99
CA ILE A 124 -10.99 13.19 -4.65
C ILE A 124 -10.44 14.22 -3.66
N GLN A 125 -11.26 14.60 -2.68
CA GLN A 125 -10.85 15.46 -1.58
C GLN A 125 -10.70 14.58 -0.34
N LEU A 126 -9.49 14.51 0.20
CA LEU A 126 -9.18 13.70 1.39
C LEU A 126 -8.40 14.53 2.40
N ASP A 127 -8.93 14.62 3.60
CA ASP A 127 -8.21 15.18 4.73
C ASP A 127 -7.64 14.06 5.59
N LEU A 128 -6.35 14.14 5.92
CA LEU A 128 -5.74 13.25 6.91
C LEU A 128 -6.10 13.75 8.31
N ASN A 129 -6.66 12.88 9.13
CA ASN A 129 -6.82 13.16 10.55
C ASN A 129 -5.45 13.10 11.26
N SER A 130 -5.40 13.64 12.47
CA SER A 130 -4.20 13.51 13.30
C SER A 130 -3.91 12.04 13.60
N GLY A 131 -2.71 11.59 13.24
CA GLY A 131 -2.26 10.20 13.43
C GLY A 131 -2.54 9.26 12.26
N ASP A 132 -3.22 9.71 11.21
CA ASP A 132 -3.40 8.90 10.00
C ASP A 132 -2.08 8.81 9.22
N ILE A 133 -1.68 7.57 8.88
CA ILE A 133 -0.51 7.29 8.05
C ILE A 133 -0.99 6.66 6.74
N PRO A 134 -0.95 7.41 5.62
CA PRO A 134 -1.53 6.95 4.37
C PRO A 134 -0.67 5.90 3.66
N TYR A 135 -1.34 5.00 2.94
CA TYR A 135 -0.69 4.03 2.05
C TYR A 135 -0.22 4.69 0.73
N CYS A 136 -1.08 5.47 0.13
CA CYS A 136 -0.84 6.20 -1.12
C CYS A 136 -1.56 7.56 -1.07
N TYR A 137 -1.25 8.42 -2.04
CA TYR A 137 -2.09 9.58 -2.34
C TYR A 137 -3.06 9.18 -3.45
N PRO A 138 -4.38 9.09 -3.18
CA PRO A 138 -5.36 8.76 -4.21
C PRO A 138 -5.58 9.97 -5.11
N PHE A 139 -5.26 9.82 -6.37
CA PHE A 139 -5.33 10.88 -7.36
C PHE A 139 -6.28 10.49 -8.50
N SER A 140 -7.39 11.17 -8.62
CA SER A 140 -8.32 11.07 -9.74
C SER A 140 -8.27 12.37 -10.55
N PRO A 141 -7.46 12.41 -11.63
CA PRO A 141 -7.31 13.63 -12.42
C PRO A 141 -8.62 14.16 -12.97
N ASN A 142 -8.92 15.43 -12.74
CA ASN A 142 -10.12 16.09 -13.29
C ASN A 142 -9.95 16.57 -14.75
N SER A 143 -8.81 16.26 -15.37
CA SER A 143 -8.46 16.70 -16.72
C SER A 143 -7.80 15.60 -17.52
N GLU A 144 -8.29 15.38 -18.74
CA GLU A 144 -7.67 14.46 -19.72
C GLU A 144 -6.24 14.87 -20.10
N ILE A 145 -5.93 16.16 -20.03
CA ILE A 145 -4.57 16.67 -20.30
C ILE A 145 -3.61 16.14 -19.25
N ILE A 146 -3.98 16.18 -17.97
CA ILE A 146 -3.17 15.67 -16.87
C ILE A 146 -3.00 14.15 -16.99
N LYS A 147 -4.08 13.42 -17.28
CA LYS A 147 -4.01 11.97 -17.55
C LYS A 147 -2.97 11.68 -18.64
N ARG A 148 -3.06 12.37 -19.78
CA ARG A 148 -2.13 12.18 -20.91
C ARG A 148 -0.68 12.52 -20.53
N LYS A 149 -0.45 13.61 -19.79
CA LYS A 149 0.89 13.98 -19.30
C LYS A 149 1.51 12.84 -18.48
N LEU A 150 0.76 12.28 -17.52
CA LEU A 150 1.22 11.17 -16.66
C LEU A 150 1.55 9.92 -17.48
N TRP A 151 0.65 9.51 -18.39
CA TRP A 151 0.84 8.30 -19.21
C TRP A 151 1.97 8.46 -20.26
N SER A 152 2.24 9.67 -20.73
CA SER A 152 3.27 9.91 -21.77
C SER A 152 4.71 9.81 -21.26
N LYS A 153 4.94 9.78 -19.96
CA LYS A 153 6.28 9.83 -19.33
C LYS A 153 6.79 8.47 -18.84
N ASN A 154 6.21 7.37 -19.30
CA ASN A 154 6.56 6.00 -18.87
C ASN A 154 6.59 5.81 -17.35
N LEU A 155 5.74 6.55 -16.64
CA LEU A 155 5.56 6.33 -15.21
C LEU A 155 4.75 5.06 -14.97
N VAL A 156 5.24 4.20 -14.10
CA VAL A 156 4.48 3.05 -13.64
C VAL A 156 3.59 3.51 -12.49
N LEU A 157 2.31 3.70 -12.78
CA LEU A 157 1.31 4.18 -11.83
C LEU A 157 0.34 3.05 -11.49
N LEU A 158 0.14 2.84 -10.21
CA LEU A 158 -0.75 1.80 -9.71
C LEU A 158 -2.19 2.28 -9.73
N GLN A 159 -3.06 1.53 -10.41
CA GLN A 159 -4.50 1.68 -10.33
C GLN A 159 -5.06 0.57 -9.45
N LEU A 160 -5.54 0.92 -8.25
CA LEU A 160 -6.12 -0.02 -7.31
C LEU A 160 -7.55 -0.36 -7.70
N TRP A 161 -7.93 -1.63 -7.45
CA TRP A 161 -9.29 -2.15 -7.66
C TRP A 161 -9.88 -1.84 -9.04
N LYS A 162 -9.08 -1.96 -10.07
CA LYS A 162 -9.54 -1.91 -11.45
C LYS A 162 -10.68 -2.93 -11.65
N ASN A 163 -11.75 -2.51 -12.33
CA ASN A 163 -12.97 -3.29 -12.53
C ASN A 163 -13.82 -3.49 -11.25
N PHE A 164 -13.78 -2.56 -10.33
CA PHE A 164 -14.70 -2.57 -9.18
C PHE A 164 -16.16 -2.62 -9.67
N PRO A 165 -17.05 -3.44 -9.07
CA PRO A 165 -18.41 -3.60 -9.54
C PRO A 165 -19.18 -2.27 -9.57
N LYS A 166 -19.79 -1.94 -10.70
CA LYS A 166 -20.54 -0.68 -10.89
C LYS A 166 -21.76 -0.51 -9.97
N SER A 167 -22.19 -1.59 -9.31
CA SER A 167 -23.27 -1.56 -8.31
C SER A 167 -22.90 -0.86 -7.01
N PHE A 168 -21.62 -0.63 -6.78
CA PHE A 168 -21.13 0.09 -5.59
C PHE A 168 -20.85 1.54 -5.92
N ILE A 169 -21.26 2.47 -5.06
CA ILE A 169 -21.05 3.91 -5.23
C ILE A 169 -19.54 4.25 -5.34
N GLU A 170 -18.70 3.49 -4.68
CA GLU A 170 -17.24 3.65 -4.71
C GLU A 170 -16.67 3.45 -6.13
N SER A 171 -17.37 2.75 -7.01
CA SER A 171 -16.95 2.55 -8.41
C SER A 171 -16.78 3.86 -9.18
N GLU A 172 -17.53 4.89 -8.80
CA GLU A 172 -17.44 6.22 -9.40
C GLU A 172 -16.09 6.89 -9.13
N PHE A 173 -15.46 6.55 -7.98
CA PHE A 173 -14.18 7.10 -7.57
C PHE A 173 -13.01 6.22 -8.03
N LEU A 174 -13.15 4.88 -7.96
CA LEU A 174 -12.03 3.95 -8.09
C LEU A 174 -11.61 3.74 -9.55
N ASN A 175 -12.52 3.81 -10.52
CA ASN A 175 -12.23 3.47 -11.91
C ASN A 175 -11.14 4.36 -12.55
N ASP A 176 -11.04 5.62 -12.13
CA ASP A 176 -10.06 6.59 -12.63
C ASP A 176 -9.00 6.98 -11.60
N THR A 177 -8.98 6.33 -10.44
CA THR A 177 -8.07 6.69 -9.35
C THR A 177 -6.73 6.01 -9.49
N ILE A 178 -5.68 6.80 -9.44
CA ILE A 178 -4.29 6.39 -9.44
C ILE A 178 -3.77 6.47 -8.00
N ALA A 179 -3.09 5.44 -7.54
CA ALA A 179 -2.41 5.43 -6.25
C ALA A 179 -0.98 5.99 -6.41
N LEU A 180 -0.76 7.26 -6.08
CA LEU A 180 0.57 7.85 -6.14
C LEU A 180 1.39 7.38 -4.92
N PRO A 181 2.65 6.94 -5.11
CA PRO A 181 3.48 6.36 -4.05
C PRO A 181 3.93 7.40 -3.03
N LEU A 182 4.08 6.95 -1.78
CA LEU A 182 4.53 7.78 -0.64
C LEU A 182 5.85 7.29 -0.02
N ASP A 183 6.49 6.33 -0.64
CA ASP A 183 7.71 5.68 -0.17
C ASP A 183 9.00 6.33 -0.74
N ASN A 184 8.88 7.02 -1.87
CA ASN A 184 10.01 7.63 -2.57
C ASN A 184 9.75 9.11 -2.88
N ALA A 185 10.52 10.01 -2.25
CA ALA A 185 10.37 11.45 -2.39
C ALA A 185 10.79 11.95 -3.79
N GLU A 186 11.86 11.41 -4.37
CA GLU A 186 12.32 11.80 -5.71
C GLU A 186 11.28 11.46 -6.78
N TYR A 187 10.63 10.29 -6.62
CA TYR A 187 9.57 9.89 -7.53
C TYR A 187 8.34 10.79 -7.40
N ALA A 188 8.03 11.22 -6.17
CA ALA A 188 6.95 12.16 -5.93
C ALA A 188 7.23 13.54 -6.55
N GLU A 189 8.44 14.05 -6.41
CA GLU A 189 8.87 15.31 -7.05
C GLU A 189 8.75 15.23 -8.57
N LYS A 190 9.20 14.13 -9.17
CA LYS A 190 9.07 13.89 -10.61
C LYS A 190 7.61 13.87 -11.09
N ILE A 191 6.70 13.27 -10.32
CA ILE A 191 5.26 13.29 -10.65
C ILE A 191 4.73 14.73 -10.61
N ILE A 192 5.08 15.49 -9.57
CA ILE A 192 4.66 16.88 -9.39
C ILE A 192 5.15 17.75 -10.56
N GLU A 193 6.41 17.60 -10.98
CA GLU A 193 6.99 18.32 -12.10
C GLU A 193 6.28 18.03 -13.44
N ILE A 194 5.84 16.79 -13.64
CA ILE A 194 5.14 16.40 -14.87
C ILE A 194 3.75 17.03 -14.95
N ILE A 195 3.09 17.20 -13.80
CA ILE A 195 1.72 17.73 -13.76
C ILE A 195 1.70 19.25 -13.88
N ASN A 196 2.66 19.93 -13.29
CA ASN A 196 2.83 21.39 -13.41
C ASN A 196 3.29 21.78 -14.82
#